data_6adb9880808be2665e1b55b0ecceba18
#
_entry.id   6adb9880808be2665e1b55b0ecceba18
#
_cell.length_a   1.000
_cell.length_b   1.000
_cell.length_c   1.000
_cell.angle_alpha   90.00
_cell.angle_beta   90.00
_cell.angle_gamma   90.00
#
_symmetry.space_group_name_H-M   'P 1'
#
loop_
_entity.id
_entity.type
_entity.pdbx_description
1 polymer ?
#
loop_
_entity_poly.entity_id
_entity_poly.type
_entity_poly.pdbx_seq_one_letter_code
_entity_poly.pdbx_strand_id
1 'polypeptide(L)'
;GSKMTLTFAFKDVKGNEARASCTVDILDEPVISNVTPAQGAQTGENKKPTISAEIVNAGENAIVTMTVNGAEVDAAYANGEVTYTPAAAMADGKVTVTVTVKRADNKETSKTWSFTIGEATFQRYFGQLHSHTQYSDGAGSLDSALDYVKNLPEIANVDFVAFTDHSNYFDSKNNPNVEAALYDTSLVKDSDPSHSWATYKNTVAAFNAANAGKMVAIAGFEMTWSGGPGHINTFNTPGIVSRNNTTLNNKTKDAGLQAYYKLLSQTEGVDSISQFNHPGTTFGNFIDFGYWDAVVDTRMYMVEVGNGEGQIGAGGYYPSYEQYIMALDKGWHVAPTNNQDNHKGRWGNANDARDVILTDDFTEDGIYEALRARRMYATEDKNLDLDYTVNGNMMGSIIDVPEKLNFEISFNDPDRTDSIAKVELVVNSGKVAYTWDSAADLTKGSVSVELPPEYTYYFVRVTEGDGDLAVTAPVWVGESLKLGISKAECGTSTPVTNEELTITTTFFNSEAKPATIKSITYAIGGETISTDTTGYTLAASSTQDVEFKYTPTKARIMTVRITAVIEQDGKEYTFTKDVTLDVLDASKLVYIGIDA
;
A
#
# COMPACT_ATOMS: atom_id res chain seq x y z
N GLY A 1 6.94 -12.39 19.24
CA GLY A 1 6.89 -11.85 20.61
C GLY A 1 8.27 -11.84 21.24
N SER A 2 8.59 -10.80 21.98
CA SER A 2 9.86 -10.69 22.70
C SER A 2 9.75 -11.31 24.09
N LYS A 3 10.84 -11.93 24.56
CA LYS A 3 10.95 -12.41 25.96
C LYS A 3 11.64 -11.34 26.78
N MET A 4 10.96 -10.83 27.80
CA MET A 4 11.55 -9.93 28.78
C MET A 4 11.88 -10.71 30.03
N THR A 5 13.18 -10.71 30.43
CA THR A 5 13.58 -11.29 31.70
C THR A 5 13.63 -10.19 32.75
N LEU A 6 12.74 -10.27 33.71
CA LEU A 6 12.75 -9.39 34.89
C LEU A 6 13.65 -10.06 35.95
N THR A 7 14.75 -9.41 36.31
CA THR A 7 15.62 -9.86 37.38
C THR A 7 15.45 -8.94 38.59
N PHE A 8 15.01 -9.47 39.68
CA PHE A 8 14.92 -8.79 40.96
C PHE A 8 16.18 -9.10 41.78
N ALA A 9 16.90 -8.07 42.15
CA ALA A 9 18.04 -8.18 43.06
C ALA A 9 17.68 -7.59 44.43
N PHE A 10 17.83 -8.40 45.46
CA PHE A 10 17.60 -7.99 46.84
C PHE A 10 18.92 -7.95 47.57
N LYS A 11 19.18 -6.89 48.28
CA LYS A 11 20.40 -6.76 49.10
C LYS A 11 19.99 -6.48 50.54
N ASP A 12 20.45 -7.31 51.45
CA ASP A 12 20.21 -7.11 52.88
C ASP A 12 21.12 -6.02 53.47
N VAL A 13 20.80 -5.58 54.67
CA VAL A 13 21.58 -4.55 55.38
C VAL A 13 23.05 -4.97 55.69
N LYS A 14 23.38 -6.24 55.51
CA LYS A 14 24.74 -6.77 55.67
C LYS A 14 25.48 -6.90 54.34
N GLY A 15 24.80 -6.54 53.23
CA GLY A 15 25.40 -6.57 51.92
C GLY A 15 25.25 -7.92 51.17
N ASN A 16 24.51 -8.89 51.73
CA ASN A 16 24.24 -10.14 51.03
C ASN A 16 23.20 -9.87 49.91
N GLU A 17 23.49 -10.43 48.74
CA GLU A 17 22.64 -10.25 47.56
C GLU A 17 21.90 -11.56 47.20
N ALA A 18 20.61 -11.46 46.98
CA ALA A 18 19.81 -12.54 46.42
C ALA A 18 19.14 -12.03 45.13
N ARG A 19 19.13 -12.88 44.10
CA ARG A 19 18.50 -12.58 42.80
C ARG A 19 17.42 -13.59 42.49
N ALA A 20 16.32 -13.10 41.98
CA ALA A 20 15.27 -13.93 41.40
C ALA A 20 14.95 -13.38 39.99
N SER A 21 14.81 -14.25 39.02
CA SER A 21 14.45 -13.84 37.66
C SER A 21 13.16 -14.55 37.25
N CYS A 22 12.28 -13.81 36.58
CA CYS A 22 11.16 -14.38 35.84
C CYS A 22 11.23 -13.90 34.39
N THR A 23 10.86 -14.79 33.47
CA THR A 23 10.73 -14.42 32.05
C THR A 23 9.27 -14.16 31.77
N VAL A 24 8.97 -13.02 31.20
CA VAL A 24 7.63 -12.63 30.73
C VAL A 24 7.67 -12.62 29.21
N ASP A 25 6.77 -13.37 28.59
CA ASP A 25 6.57 -13.29 27.16
C ASP A 25 5.72 -12.04 26.85
N ILE A 26 6.30 -11.10 26.11
CA ILE A 26 5.56 -9.99 25.54
C ILE A 26 5.12 -10.45 24.16
N LEU A 27 3.85 -10.77 24.03
CA LEU A 27 3.26 -11.14 22.75
C LEU A 27 2.74 -9.87 22.08
N ASP A 28 3.26 -9.58 20.88
CA ASP A 28 2.67 -8.60 19.99
C ASP A 28 1.22 -8.99 19.67
N GLU A 29 0.43 -8.07 19.13
CA GLU A 29 -0.95 -8.37 18.73
C GLU A 29 -0.97 -9.47 17.64
N PRO A 30 -2.00 -10.33 17.59
CA PRO A 30 -2.13 -11.28 16.50
C PRO A 30 -2.25 -10.54 15.16
N VAL A 31 -1.52 -11.01 14.15
CA VAL A 31 -1.62 -10.48 12.78
C VAL A 31 -2.07 -11.61 11.86
N ILE A 32 -3.07 -11.32 11.04
CA ILE A 32 -3.60 -12.21 10.01
C ILE A 32 -3.18 -11.66 8.65
N SER A 33 -2.44 -12.44 7.87
CA SER A 33 -1.83 -12.03 6.59
C SER A 33 -1.87 -13.14 5.56
N ASN A 34 -1.33 -12.90 4.37
CA ASN A 34 -1.13 -13.87 3.30
C ASN A 34 -2.37 -14.73 3.03
N VAL A 35 -3.51 -14.07 2.78
CA VAL A 35 -4.79 -14.74 2.52
C VAL A 35 -4.83 -15.40 1.14
N THR A 36 -5.41 -16.57 1.07
CA THR A 36 -5.62 -17.33 -0.17
C THR A 36 -7.09 -17.77 -0.26
N PRO A 37 -7.80 -17.65 -1.40
CA PRO A 37 -7.42 -16.79 -2.53
C PRO A 37 -7.17 -15.35 -2.07
N ALA A 38 -6.31 -14.61 -2.78
CA ALA A 38 -6.01 -13.23 -2.42
C ALA A 38 -7.26 -12.35 -2.47
N GLN A 39 -7.24 -11.20 -1.79
CA GLN A 39 -8.31 -10.20 -1.89
C GLN A 39 -8.56 -9.85 -3.36
N GLY A 40 -9.81 -9.93 -3.81
CA GLY A 40 -10.24 -9.64 -5.17
C GLY A 40 -9.86 -10.68 -6.23
N ALA A 41 -9.24 -11.80 -5.84
CA ALA A 41 -8.88 -12.85 -6.79
C ALA A 41 -10.12 -13.48 -7.45
N GLN A 42 -9.97 -13.90 -8.69
CA GLN A 42 -10.97 -14.69 -9.41
C GLN A 42 -10.47 -16.13 -9.54
N THR A 43 -11.31 -17.10 -9.22
CA THR A 43 -10.92 -18.52 -9.25
C THR A 43 -11.15 -19.20 -10.59
N GLY A 44 -11.80 -18.53 -11.55
CA GLY A 44 -12.14 -19.08 -12.85
C GLY A 44 -12.92 -20.39 -12.73
N GLU A 45 -12.41 -21.44 -13.35
CA GLU A 45 -13.05 -22.78 -13.30
C GLU A 45 -12.89 -23.50 -11.95
N ASN A 46 -11.99 -23.02 -11.06
CA ASN A 46 -11.80 -23.64 -9.77
C ASN A 46 -12.95 -23.27 -8.80
N LYS A 47 -13.93 -24.15 -8.69
CA LYS A 47 -15.09 -23.99 -7.79
C LYS A 47 -14.85 -24.51 -6.37
N LYS A 48 -13.66 -25.02 -6.06
CA LYS A 48 -13.28 -25.54 -4.73
C LYS A 48 -11.88 -25.01 -4.33
N PRO A 49 -11.69 -23.69 -4.28
CA PRO A 49 -10.39 -23.16 -3.90
C PRO A 49 -10.09 -23.53 -2.43
N THR A 50 -8.82 -23.77 -2.14
CA THR A 50 -8.37 -23.77 -0.77
C THR A 50 -8.37 -22.35 -0.24
N ILE A 51 -8.99 -22.13 0.91
CA ILE A 51 -9.06 -20.83 1.59
C ILE A 51 -8.13 -20.90 2.77
N SER A 52 -7.15 -20.01 2.87
CA SER A 52 -6.22 -19.97 3.99
C SER A 52 -5.79 -18.56 4.38
N ALA A 53 -5.24 -18.44 5.57
CA ALA A 53 -4.59 -17.22 6.06
C ALA A 53 -3.45 -17.59 7.00
N GLU A 54 -2.34 -16.86 6.93
CA GLU A 54 -1.26 -16.95 7.90
C GLU A 54 -1.58 -16.13 9.15
N ILE A 55 -1.22 -16.66 10.30
CA ILE A 55 -1.46 -16.04 11.60
C ILE A 55 -0.14 -16.03 12.38
N VAL A 56 0.34 -14.84 12.72
CA VAL A 56 1.49 -14.67 13.61
C VAL A 56 1.03 -14.12 14.96
N ASN A 57 1.80 -14.37 16.01
CA ASN A 57 1.52 -13.92 17.39
C ASN A 57 0.18 -14.43 17.97
N ALA A 58 -0.35 -15.52 17.45
CA ALA A 58 -1.58 -16.12 17.99
C ALA A 58 -1.45 -16.55 19.46
N GLY A 59 -0.23 -16.91 19.89
CA GLY A 59 0.03 -17.42 21.23
C GLY A 59 -0.42 -18.87 21.41
N GLU A 60 -0.09 -19.42 22.57
CA GLU A 60 -0.54 -20.78 22.93
C GLU A 60 -2.04 -20.79 23.26
N ASN A 61 -2.75 -21.85 22.85
CA ASN A 61 -4.17 -22.03 23.09
C ASN A 61 -5.08 -20.92 22.50
N ALA A 62 -4.65 -20.26 21.43
CA ALA A 62 -5.53 -19.35 20.70
C ALA A 62 -6.70 -20.12 20.06
N ILE A 63 -7.86 -19.49 20.06
CA ILE A 63 -9.04 -19.98 19.34
C ILE A 63 -9.03 -19.26 17.99
N VAL A 64 -8.95 -20.04 16.91
CA VAL A 64 -9.01 -19.53 15.53
C VAL A 64 -10.28 -20.05 14.89
N THR A 65 -11.09 -19.13 14.38
CA THR A 65 -12.33 -19.44 13.66
C THR A 65 -12.32 -18.85 12.28
N MET A 66 -12.99 -19.50 11.34
CA MET A 66 -13.19 -18.98 9.98
C MET A 66 -14.67 -19.04 9.62
N THR A 67 -15.17 -17.95 9.05
CA THR A 67 -16.50 -17.94 8.42
C THR A 67 -16.37 -17.74 6.93
N VAL A 68 -17.25 -18.38 6.15
CA VAL A 68 -17.38 -18.20 4.71
C VAL A 68 -18.81 -17.79 4.42
N ASN A 69 -19.00 -16.63 3.81
CA ASN A 69 -20.30 -16.00 3.59
C ASN A 69 -21.15 -15.92 4.89
N GLY A 70 -20.47 -15.58 6.01
CA GLY A 70 -21.09 -15.46 7.32
C GLY A 70 -21.38 -16.78 8.04
N ALA A 71 -21.17 -17.93 7.41
CA ALA A 71 -21.33 -19.25 8.04
C ALA A 71 -19.98 -19.78 8.54
N GLU A 72 -19.93 -20.20 9.81
CA GLU A 72 -18.72 -20.82 10.36
C GLU A 72 -18.43 -22.13 9.65
N VAL A 73 -17.14 -22.36 9.31
CA VAL A 73 -16.65 -23.56 8.63
C VAL A 73 -15.66 -24.31 9.51
N ASP A 74 -15.56 -25.62 9.29
CA ASP A 74 -14.60 -26.47 9.99
C ASP A 74 -13.20 -26.31 9.39
N ALA A 75 -12.54 -25.20 9.75
CA ALA A 75 -11.21 -24.86 9.29
C ALA A 75 -10.14 -25.45 10.22
N ALA A 76 -9.10 -26.02 9.64
CA ALA A 76 -7.95 -26.55 10.39
C ALA A 76 -6.96 -25.42 10.67
N TYR A 77 -6.54 -25.27 11.94
CA TYR A 77 -5.45 -24.35 12.31
C TYR A 77 -4.23 -25.15 12.77
N ALA A 78 -3.12 -25.02 12.05
CA ALA A 78 -1.85 -25.69 12.36
C ALA A 78 -0.67 -24.87 11.86
N ASN A 79 0.43 -24.85 12.61
CA ASN A 79 1.71 -24.23 12.22
C ASN A 79 1.59 -22.73 11.83
N GLY A 80 0.65 -22.00 12.44
CA GLY A 80 0.45 -20.59 12.12
C GLY A 80 -0.40 -20.34 10.87
N GLU A 81 -1.02 -21.35 10.30
CA GLU A 81 -1.92 -21.22 9.16
C GLU A 81 -3.30 -21.81 9.48
N VAL A 82 -4.36 -21.07 9.15
CA VAL A 82 -5.73 -21.57 9.14
C VAL A 82 -6.13 -21.90 7.70
N THR A 83 -6.71 -23.09 7.49
CA THR A 83 -7.00 -23.60 6.15
C THR A 83 -8.38 -24.26 6.09
N TYR A 84 -9.12 -24.00 5.03
CA TYR A 84 -10.40 -24.65 4.71
C TYR A 84 -10.50 -24.92 3.22
N THR A 85 -11.00 -26.10 2.84
CA THR A 85 -11.31 -26.42 1.44
C THR A 85 -12.78 -26.90 1.35
N PRO A 86 -13.61 -26.25 0.52
CA PRO A 86 -15.03 -26.61 0.39
C PRO A 86 -15.21 -28.06 -0.08
N ALA A 87 -16.03 -28.85 0.63
CA ALA A 87 -16.33 -30.23 0.24
C ALA A 87 -17.12 -30.31 -1.08
N ALA A 88 -18.00 -29.34 -1.32
CA ALA A 88 -18.80 -29.21 -2.55
C ALA A 88 -18.32 -28.01 -3.39
N ALA A 89 -18.60 -28.03 -4.68
CA ALA A 89 -18.39 -26.86 -5.54
C ALA A 89 -19.21 -25.66 -5.04
N MET A 90 -18.57 -24.51 -4.93
CA MET A 90 -19.23 -23.24 -4.61
C MET A 90 -19.92 -22.70 -5.87
N ALA A 91 -20.99 -21.95 -5.67
CA ALA A 91 -21.65 -21.22 -6.75
C ALA A 91 -20.79 -20.06 -7.21
N ASP A 92 -20.96 -19.63 -8.46
CA ASP A 92 -20.32 -18.45 -8.99
C ASP A 92 -20.79 -17.20 -8.23
N GLY A 93 -19.88 -16.26 -8.04
CA GLY A 93 -20.11 -15.01 -7.36
C GLY A 93 -19.12 -14.74 -6.22
N LYS A 94 -19.31 -13.60 -5.57
CA LYS A 94 -18.44 -13.12 -4.49
C LYS A 94 -18.55 -14.00 -3.26
N VAL A 95 -17.41 -14.31 -2.70
CA VAL A 95 -17.25 -15.06 -1.44
C VAL A 95 -16.53 -14.16 -0.43
N THR A 96 -17.14 -13.98 0.73
CA THR A 96 -16.54 -13.22 1.83
C THR A 96 -16.06 -14.19 2.90
N VAL A 97 -14.82 -14.03 3.32
CA VAL A 97 -14.19 -14.84 4.37
C VAL A 97 -13.82 -13.94 5.54
N THR A 98 -14.08 -14.39 6.75
CA THR A 98 -13.58 -13.74 7.96
C THR A 98 -12.84 -14.75 8.80
N VAL A 99 -11.60 -14.47 9.16
CA VAL A 99 -10.81 -15.22 10.15
C VAL A 99 -10.73 -14.39 11.41
N THR A 100 -11.00 -15.02 12.55
CA THR A 100 -10.91 -14.41 13.87
C THR A 100 -9.97 -15.20 14.72
N VAL A 101 -9.02 -14.53 15.37
CA VAL A 101 -8.07 -15.08 16.32
C VAL A 101 -8.35 -14.50 17.69
N LYS A 102 -8.67 -15.35 18.65
CA LYS A 102 -8.86 -14.96 20.03
C LYS A 102 -7.81 -15.64 20.91
N ARG A 103 -6.94 -14.83 21.51
CA ARG A 103 -5.89 -15.31 22.42
C ARG A 103 -6.43 -15.60 23.82
N ALA A 104 -5.66 -16.37 24.58
CA ALA A 104 -5.99 -16.70 25.97
C ALA A 104 -6.05 -15.47 26.90
N ASP A 105 -5.40 -14.36 26.56
CA ASP A 105 -5.46 -13.07 27.26
C ASP A 105 -6.67 -12.19 26.85
N ASN A 106 -7.62 -12.75 26.08
CA ASN A 106 -8.80 -12.09 25.50
C ASN A 106 -8.50 -11.03 24.44
N LYS A 107 -7.28 -10.90 23.95
CA LYS A 107 -7.02 -10.12 22.74
C LYS A 107 -7.63 -10.84 21.55
N GLU A 108 -8.33 -10.06 20.72
CA GLU A 108 -9.02 -10.59 19.55
C GLU A 108 -8.67 -9.73 18.33
N THR A 109 -8.34 -10.40 17.23
CA THR A 109 -8.07 -9.77 15.93
C THR A 109 -8.86 -10.51 14.88
N SER A 110 -9.47 -9.78 13.95
CA SER A 110 -10.19 -10.35 12.82
C SER A 110 -9.70 -9.73 11.52
N LYS A 111 -9.67 -10.53 10.46
CA LYS A 111 -9.45 -10.07 9.09
C LYS A 111 -10.54 -10.61 8.19
N THR A 112 -11.15 -9.71 7.44
CA THR A 112 -12.15 -10.05 6.41
C THR A 112 -11.56 -9.75 5.04
N TRP A 113 -11.78 -10.65 4.09
CA TRP A 113 -11.45 -10.43 2.68
C TRP A 113 -12.47 -11.11 1.80
N SER A 114 -12.45 -10.80 0.49
CA SER A 114 -13.33 -11.42 -0.48
C SER A 114 -12.59 -11.82 -1.75
N PHE A 115 -13.12 -12.81 -2.44
CA PHE A 115 -12.70 -13.25 -3.76
C PHE A 115 -13.94 -13.71 -4.55
N THR A 116 -13.81 -13.93 -5.85
CA THR A 116 -14.92 -14.35 -6.71
C THR A 116 -14.72 -15.76 -7.20
N ILE A 117 -15.72 -16.64 -7.00
CA ILE A 117 -15.83 -17.93 -7.68
C ILE A 117 -16.28 -17.66 -9.11
N GLY A 118 -15.52 -18.14 -10.07
CA GLY A 118 -15.77 -17.79 -11.48
C GLY A 118 -15.04 -16.51 -11.87
N GLU A 119 -15.65 -15.77 -12.76
CA GLU A 119 -15.18 -14.48 -13.24
C GLU A 119 -16.05 -13.35 -12.67
N ALA A 120 -15.44 -12.27 -12.21
CA ALA A 120 -16.15 -11.09 -11.75
C ALA A 120 -16.62 -10.23 -12.95
N THR A 121 -17.77 -9.63 -12.81
CA THR A 121 -18.24 -8.57 -13.73
C THR A 121 -18.06 -7.23 -13.02
N PHE A 122 -17.02 -6.50 -13.42
CA PHE A 122 -16.74 -5.20 -12.85
C PHE A 122 -17.65 -4.11 -13.45
N GLN A 123 -18.08 -3.19 -12.58
CA GLN A 123 -18.76 -1.96 -12.96
C GLN A 123 -17.79 -0.79 -12.81
N ARG A 124 -18.01 0.29 -13.54
CA ARG A 124 -17.25 1.54 -13.43
C ARG A 124 -17.90 2.46 -12.43
N TYR A 125 -17.10 3.05 -11.56
CA TYR A 125 -17.52 4.07 -10.62
C TYR A 125 -16.60 5.27 -10.75
N PHE A 126 -17.18 6.45 -10.86
CA PHE A 126 -16.52 7.72 -11.13
C PHE A 126 -16.39 8.53 -9.85
N GLY A 127 -15.23 9.14 -9.61
CA GLY A 127 -15.06 9.90 -8.39
C GLY A 127 -13.75 10.67 -8.29
N GLN A 128 -13.38 10.98 -7.05
CA GLN A 128 -12.21 11.78 -6.70
C GLN A 128 -11.51 11.21 -5.46
N LEU A 129 -10.19 11.17 -5.48
CA LEU A 129 -9.37 10.63 -4.39
C LEU A 129 -8.56 11.68 -3.63
N HIS A 130 -8.82 12.99 -3.86
CA HIS A 130 -8.09 14.06 -3.20
C HIS A 130 -8.97 15.30 -2.98
N SER A 131 -9.31 15.59 -1.73
CA SER A 131 -10.04 16.81 -1.36
C SER A 131 -9.86 17.16 0.11
N HIS A 132 -10.12 18.42 0.47
CA HIS A 132 -9.89 19.01 1.79
C HIS A 132 -11.17 19.61 2.39
N THR A 133 -11.22 19.60 3.71
CA THR A 133 -12.27 20.19 4.54
C THR A 133 -11.67 21.14 5.58
N GLN A 134 -12.49 21.61 6.54
CA GLN A 134 -12.01 22.40 7.68
C GLN A 134 -11.18 21.60 8.70
N TYR A 135 -11.02 20.29 8.51
CA TYR A 135 -10.03 19.53 9.27
C TYR A 135 -8.60 19.92 8.88
N SER A 136 -8.40 20.53 7.71
CA SER A 136 -7.17 21.20 7.34
C SER A 136 -7.44 22.65 6.91
N ASP A 137 -7.15 23.02 5.69
CA ASP A 137 -7.30 24.37 5.14
C ASP A 137 -8.36 24.48 4.03
N GLY A 138 -9.17 23.44 3.89
CA GLY A 138 -10.32 23.44 2.99
C GLY A 138 -11.51 24.22 3.56
N ALA A 139 -12.45 24.54 2.69
CA ALA A 139 -13.69 25.22 3.06
C ALA A 139 -14.76 24.20 3.50
N GLY A 140 -15.51 24.53 4.55
CA GLY A 140 -16.64 23.73 5.02
C GLY A 140 -16.27 22.53 5.90
N SER A 141 -17.19 22.16 6.79
CA SER A 141 -17.00 21.00 7.67
C SER A 141 -17.12 19.68 6.90
N LEU A 142 -16.59 18.60 7.45
CA LEU A 142 -16.74 17.26 6.88
C LEU A 142 -18.22 16.88 6.70
N ASP A 143 -19.08 17.20 7.69
CA ASP A 143 -20.53 16.96 7.58
C ASP A 143 -21.13 17.71 6.40
N SER A 144 -20.74 18.98 6.19
CA SER A 144 -21.22 19.77 5.04
C SER A 144 -20.71 19.24 3.70
N ALA A 145 -19.50 18.70 3.69
CA ALA A 145 -18.91 18.07 2.51
C ALA A 145 -19.62 16.76 2.16
N LEU A 146 -19.88 15.92 3.15
CA LEU A 146 -20.65 14.68 2.99
C LEU A 146 -22.09 14.96 2.52
N ASP A 147 -22.74 15.99 3.09
CA ASP A 147 -24.07 16.38 2.62
C ASP A 147 -24.03 16.95 1.19
N TYR A 148 -22.99 17.68 0.83
CA TYR A 148 -22.80 18.19 -0.52
C TYR A 148 -22.68 17.05 -1.55
N VAL A 149 -21.76 16.09 -1.34
CA VAL A 149 -21.53 15.01 -2.31
C VAL A 149 -22.73 14.11 -2.47
N LYS A 150 -23.44 13.83 -1.38
CA LYS A 150 -24.70 13.05 -1.41
C LYS A 150 -25.78 13.70 -2.25
N ASN A 151 -25.80 15.02 -2.36
CA ASN A 151 -26.83 15.79 -3.09
C ASN A 151 -26.35 16.26 -4.47
N LEU A 152 -25.21 15.77 -4.96
CA LEU A 152 -24.77 16.06 -6.32
C LEU A 152 -25.82 15.60 -7.34
N PRO A 153 -26.06 16.38 -8.40
CA PRO A 153 -26.97 15.94 -9.46
C PRO A 153 -26.37 14.75 -10.21
N GLU A 154 -27.20 13.84 -10.70
CA GLU A 154 -26.80 12.64 -11.44
C GLU A 154 -25.85 12.97 -12.61
N ILE A 155 -26.06 14.09 -13.30
CA ILE A 155 -25.20 14.54 -14.41
C ILE A 155 -23.76 14.86 -13.96
N ALA A 156 -23.52 15.06 -12.67
CA ALA A 156 -22.16 15.23 -12.17
C ALA A 156 -21.34 13.95 -12.27
N ASN A 157 -21.99 12.81 -12.34
CA ASN A 157 -21.39 11.47 -12.42
C ASN A 157 -20.27 11.27 -11.39
N VAL A 158 -20.65 11.34 -10.12
CA VAL A 158 -19.73 11.18 -8.98
C VAL A 158 -20.32 10.11 -8.06
N ASP A 159 -19.64 8.98 -7.97
CA ASP A 159 -20.04 7.84 -7.16
C ASP A 159 -19.28 7.78 -5.83
N PHE A 160 -18.04 8.27 -5.81
CA PHE A 160 -17.22 8.28 -4.61
C PHE A 160 -16.38 9.55 -4.48
N VAL A 161 -16.08 9.94 -3.23
CA VAL A 161 -15.17 11.07 -2.94
C VAL A 161 -14.31 10.73 -1.71
N ALA A 162 -13.00 10.89 -1.84
CA ALA A 162 -12.10 10.82 -0.71
C ALA A 162 -11.85 12.21 -0.10
N PHE A 163 -11.81 12.24 1.23
CA PHE A 163 -11.40 13.38 2.02
C PHE A 163 -10.01 13.07 2.59
N THR A 164 -9.04 13.92 2.26
CA THR A 164 -7.61 13.68 2.51
C THR A 164 -6.95 14.91 3.12
N ASP A 165 -7.57 15.43 4.16
CA ASP A 165 -7.09 16.61 4.86
C ASP A 165 -5.61 16.49 5.26
N HIS A 166 -4.85 17.58 5.19
CA HIS A 166 -3.44 17.60 5.58
C HIS A 166 -3.24 17.10 7.01
N SER A 167 -2.47 16.04 7.17
CA SER A 167 -2.30 15.33 8.44
C SER A 167 -1.76 16.18 9.59
N ASN A 168 -0.97 17.21 9.30
CA ASN A 168 -0.42 18.09 10.31
C ASN A 168 -1.45 18.99 11.01
N TYR A 169 -2.64 19.13 10.47
CA TYR A 169 -3.73 19.88 11.11
C TYR A 169 -4.49 19.04 12.14
N PHE A 170 -4.43 17.71 12.06
CA PHE A 170 -4.93 16.85 13.13
C PHE A 170 -4.09 16.95 14.40
N ASP A 171 -2.89 17.52 14.31
CA ASP A 171 -1.99 17.78 15.41
C ASP A 171 -2.26 19.16 16.00
N SER A 172 -3.00 19.21 17.09
CA SER A 172 -3.37 20.44 17.79
C SER A 172 -2.72 20.51 19.16
N LYS A 173 -2.87 21.67 19.83
CA LYS A 173 -2.43 21.84 21.20
C LYS A 173 -3.07 20.83 22.16
N ASN A 174 -4.31 20.39 21.87
CA ASN A 174 -5.05 19.44 22.68
C ASN A 174 -4.84 18.00 22.22
N ASN A 175 -4.43 17.82 20.96
CA ASN A 175 -4.02 16.56 20.35
C ASN A 175 -2.58 16.68 19.88
N PRO A 176 -1.59 16.88 20.79
CA PRO A 176 -0.21 16.88 20.35
C PRO A 176 0.17 15.46 19.96
N ASN A 177 0.44 15.20 18.69
CA ASN A 177 0.13 14.25 18.13
C ASN A 177 0.91 13.29 17.56
N VAL A 178 0.78 12.75 17.03
CA VAL A 178 0.90 11.84 15.99
C VAL A 178 2.33 11.35 15.80
N GLU A 179 2.93 10.94 16.89
CA GLU A 179 4.26 10.34 16.86
C GLU A 179 4.16 8.93 16.30
N ALA A 180 4.42 8.76 14.99
CA ALA A 180 4.55 7.46 14.35
C ALA A 180 3.39 6.46 14.60
N ALA A 181 2.17 6.99 14.71
CA ALA A 181 0.98 6.24 15.10
C ALA A 181 0.19 5.70 13.89
N LEU A 182 0.84 5.46 12.76
CA LEU A 182 0.16 5.05 11.53
C LEU A 182 -0.63 3.74 11.70
N TYR A 183 -0.09 2.80 12.48
CA TYR A 183 -0.70 1.50 12.73
C TYR A 183 -1.02 1.23 14.20
N ASP A 184 -0.56 2.06 15.12
CA ASP A 184 -0.85 1.95 16.55
C ASP A 184 -1.78 3.09 17.01
N THR A 185 -3.07 2.79 17.06
CA THR A 185 -4.09 3.75 17.48
C THR A 185 -3.97 4.15 18.95
N SER A 186 -3.26 3.39 19.78
CA SER A 186 -3.06 3.74 21.20
C SER A 186 -2.22 5.00 21.37
N LEU A 187 -1.43 5.37 20.37
CA LEU A 187 -0.62 6.58 20.33
C LEU A 187 -1.39 7.80 19.82
N VAL A 188 -2.55 7.62 19.21
CA VAL A 188 -3.39 8.73 18.72
C VAL A 188 -4.13 9.38 19.88
N LYS A 189 -3.90 10.67 20.10
CA LYS A 189 -4.54 11.45 21.16
C LYS A 189 -5.71 12.24 20.60
N ASP A 190 -6.90 11.69 20.72
CA ASP A 190 -8.14 12.23 20.16
C ASP A 190 -8.98 13.00 21.21
N SER A 191 -8.34 13.85 22.01
CA SER A 191 -9.05 14.64 23.03
C SER A 191 -9.81 15.86 22.50
N ASP A 192 -9.52 16.28 21.26
CA ASP A 192 -10.18 17.39 20.58
C ASP A 192 -10.95 16.86 19.35
N PRO A 193 -12.30 16.79 19.42
CA PRO A 193 -13.09 16.24 18.31
C PRO A 193 -12.93 16.96 16.98
N SER A 194 -12.57 18.24 16.97
CA SER A 194 -12.34 19.01 15.74
C SER A 194 -11.03 18.65 15.01
N HIS A 195 -10.17 17.86 15.67
CA HIS A 195 -8.88 17.39 15.16
C HIS A 195 -8.73 15.87 15.35
N SER A 196 -9.81 15.17 15.68
CA SER A 196 -9.79 13.74 15.99
C SER A 196 -9.84 12.89 14.72
N TRP A 197 -8.81 12.08 14.51
CA TRP A 197 -8.78 11.10 13.43
C TRP A 197 -9.86 10.02 13.58
N ALA A 198 -10.12 9.57 14.82
CA ALA A 198 -11.18 8.60 15.06
C ALA A 198 -12.57 9.19 14.76
N THR A 199 -12.84 10.45 15.16
CA THR A 199 -14.10 11.13 14.82
C THR A 199 -14.26 11.27 13.30
N TYR A 200 -13.20 11.66 12.60
CA TYR A 200 -13.18 11.80 11.15
C TYR A 200 -13.57 10.49 10.45
N LYS A 201 -12.89 9.39 10.77
CA LYS A 201 -13.21 8.07 10.20
C LYS A 201 -14.61 7.59 10.56
N ASN A 202 -15.02 7.75 11.81
CA ASN A 202 -16.34 7.32 12.24
C ASN A 202 -17.46 8.09 11.53
N THR A 203 -17.25 9.39 11.25
CA THR A 203 -18.21 10.21 10.50
C THR A 203 -18.36 9.70 9.07
N VAL A 204 -17.24 9.38 8.39
CA VAL A 204 -17.25 8.79 7.05
C VAL A 204 -17.90 7.41 7.05
N ALA A 205 -17.58 6.56 8.01
CA ALA A 205 -18.18 5.21 8.12
C ALA A 205 -19.69 5.27 8.35
N ALA A 206 -20.16 6.19 9.21
CA ALA A 206 -21.60 6.40 9.42
C ALA A 206 -22.31 6.89 8.15
N PHE A 207 -21.65 7.77 7.39
CA PHE A 207 -22.16 8.21 6.08
C PHE A 207 -22.29 7.04 5.11
N ASN A 208 -21.25 6.20 4.97
CA ASN A 208 -21.26 5.04 4.08
C ASN A 208 -22.38 4.06 4.45
N ALA A 209 -22.56 3.79 5.74
CA ALA A 209 -23.66 2.93 6.21
C ALA A 209 -25.05 3.48 5.84
N ALA A 210 -25.22 4.81 5.90
CA ALA A 210 -26.48 5.47 5.56
C ALA A 210 -26.73 5.60 4.04
N ASN A 211 -25.69 5.52 3.21
CA ASN A 211 -25.76 5.74 1.77
C ASN A 211 -25.30 4.52 0.96
N ALA A 212 -25.34 3.34 1.53
CA ALA A 212 -24.91 2.10 0.89
C ALA A 212 -25.51 1.92 -0.52
N GLY A 213 -24.64 1.61 -1.50
CA GLY A 213 -25.00 1.43 -2.90
C GLY A 213 -25.37 2.71 -3.67
N LYS A 214 -25.13 3.91 -3.09
CA LYS A 214 -25.43 5.19 -3.74
C LYS A 214 -24.24 6.13 -3.83
N MET A 215 -23.47 6.21 -2.78
CA MET A 215 -22.31 7.08 -2.66
C MET A 215 -21.35 6.47 -1.65
N VAL A 216 -20.07 6.48 -1.95
CA VAL A 216 -19.01 6.06 -1.04
C VAL A 216 -18.12 7.25 -0.71
N ALA A 217 -17.99 7.56 0.57
CA ALA A 217 -16.96 8.47 1.06
C ALA A 217 -15.76 7.67 1.57
N ILE A 218 -14.57 8.21 1.42
CA ILE A 218 -13.32 7.56 1.81
C ILE A 218 -12.56 8.48 2.75
N ALA A 219 -12.17 7.97 3.92
CA ALA A 219 -11.32 8.69 4.85
C ALA A 219 -9.84 8.39 4.56
N GLY A 220 -9.10 9.44 4.23
CA GLY A 220 -7.65 9.41 4.08
C GLY A 220 -7.02 10.65 4.70
N PHE A 221 -5.72 10.77 4.57
CA PHE A 221 -5.01 11.99 4.94
C PHE A 221 -3.89 12.26 3.95
N GLU A 222 -3.54 13.51 3.80
CA GLU A 222 -2.38 13.92 3.04
C GLU A 222 -1.18 14.16 3.96
N MET A 223 -0.16 13.29 3.86
CA MET A 223 1.14 13.53 4.45
C MET A 223 1.87 14.60 3.65
N THR A 224 1.99 15.79 4.23
CA THR A 224 2.45 16.99 3.55
C THR A 224 3.77 17.48 4.10
N TRP A 225 4.81 17.61 3.29
CA TRP A 225 6.08 18.22 3.67
C TRP A 225 6.18 19.66 3.14
N SER A 226 6.26 20.63 4.02
CA SER A 226 6.46 22.02 3.63
C SER A 226 7.84 22.24 3.00
N GLY A 227 7.88 22.45 1.69
CA GLY A 227 9.12 22.54 0.92
C GLY A 227 9.93 21.25 0.89
N GLY A 228 9.24 20.12 1.05
CA GLY A 228 9.79 18.79 1.13
C GLY A 228 9.80 18.01 -0.18
N PRO A 229 9.84 16.67 -0.08
CA PRO A 229 9.95 15.80 -1.25
C PRO A 229 8.67 15.66 -2.07
N GLY A 230 7.53 16.06 -1.54
CA GLY A 230 6.22 15.89 -2.16
C GLY A 230 5.11 15.78 -1.14
N HIS A 231 3.92 15.39 -1.57
CA HIS A 231 2.78 15.07 -0.73
C HIS A 231 2.26 13.68 -1.06
N ILE A 232 1.80 12.94 -0.06
CA ILE A 232 1.32 11.57 -0.22
C ILE A 232 -0.04 11.42 0.45
N ASN A 233 -1.07 11.10 -0.32
CA ASN A 233 -2.32 10.62 0.27
C ASN A 233 -2.13 9.19 0.76
N THR A 234 -2.71 8.89 1.93
CA THR A 234 -2.71 7.54 2.49
C THR A 234 -4.10 7.20 3.01
N PHE A 235 -4.55 6.01 2.65
CA PHE A 235 -5.86 5.46 2.95
C PHE A 235 -5.73 4.14 3.70
N ASN A 236 -6.85 3.69 4.29
CA ASN A 236 -6.97 2.40 4.96
C ASN A 236 -5.91 2.17 6.04
N THR A 237 -5.70 3.17 6.89
CA THR A 237 -4.82 3.08 8.06
C THR A 237 -5.61 3.28 9.34
N PRO A 238 -5.32 2.51 10.41
CA PRO A 238 -5.99 2.71 11.71
C PRO A 238 -5.63 4.06 12.34
N GLY A 239 -4.39 4.49 12.23
CA GLY A 239 -3.85 5.74 12.76
C GLY A 239 -3.51 6.76 11.69
N ILE A 240 -2.81 7.80 12.10
CA ILE A 240 -2.38 8.93 11.27
C ILE A 240 -1.00 9.40 11.72
N VAL A 241 -0.20 9.93 10.81
CA VAL A 241 1.08 10.58 11.13
C VAL A 241 1.21 11.90 10.39
N SER A 242 2.02 12.81 10.89
CA SER A 242 2.25 14.09 10.27
C SER A 242 3.72 14.51 10.24
N ARG A 243 4.00 15.55 9.44
CA ARG A 243 5.32 16.20 9.41
C ARG A 243 5.74 16.82 10.76
N ASN A 244 4.86 16.95 11.73
CA ASN A 244 5.21 17.45 13.06
C ASN A 244 5.95 16.40 13.90
N ASN A 245 5.90 15.14 13.51
CA ASN A 245 6.80 14.11 14.02
C ASN A 245 8.26 14.48 13.69
N THR A 246 9.14 14.43 14.67
CA THR A 246 10.54 14.88 14.51
C THR A 246 11.32 14.07 13.50
N THR A 247 11.01 12.79 13.33
CA THR A 247 11.65 11.90 12.35
C THR A 247 11.18 12.21 10.94
N LEU A 248 9.86 12.45 10.77
CA LEU A 248 9.25 12.77 9.49
C LEU A 248 9.53 14.20 9.05
N ASN A 249 9.62 15.15 9.98
CA ASN A 249 9.96 16.55 9.70
C ASN A 249 11.47 16.79 9.55
N ASN A 250 12.19 15.83 9.05
CA ASN A 250 13.60 16.03 8.79
C ASN A 250 13.76 17.08 7.69
N LYS A 251 14.53 18.14 7.96
CA LYS A 251 14.78 19.26 7.04
C LYS A 251 15.54 18.88 5.78
N THR A 252 16.16 17.70 5.75
CA THR A 252 16.68 17.12 4.51
C THR A 252 15.53 16.43 3.79
N LYS A 253 15.26 16.81 2.55
CA LYS A 253 14.15 16.29 1.74
C LYS A 253 14.08 14.77 1.69
N ASP A 254 15.24 14.12 1.69
CA ASP A 254 15.39 12.68 1.55
C ASP A 254 14.99 11.91 2.80
N ALA A 255 15.43 12.38 3.96
CA ALA A 255 15.28 11.62 5.21
C ALA A 255 13.82 11.53 5.67
N GLY A 256 13.03 12.57 5.45
CA GLY A 256 11.60 12.57 5.74
C GLY A 256 10.84 11.55 4.88
N LEU A 257 11.13 11.50 3.59
CA LEU A 257 10.54 10.54 2.65
C LEU A 257 10.91 9.11 3.01
N GLN A 258 12.19 8.85 3.24
CA GLN A 258 12.66 7.51 3.64
C GLN A 258 12.06 7.06 4.97
N ALA A 259 11.90 7.99 5.95
CA ALA A 259 11.24 7.68 7.21
C ALA A 259 9.75 7.31 7.00
N TYR A 260 9.06 8.00 6.10
CA TYR A 260 7.69 7.67 5.77
C TYR A 260 7.55 6.33 5.04
N TYR A 261 8.41 6.05 4.07
CA TYR A 261 8.46 4.75 3.40
C TYR A 261 8.71 3.61 4.38
N LYS A 262 9.58 3.84 5.38
CA LYS A 262 9.82 2.86 6.45
C LYS A 262 8.56 2.59 7.29
N LEU A 263 7.74 3.61 7.57
CA LEU A 263 6.44 3.42 8.23
C LEU A 263 5.48 2.61 7.35
N LEU A 264 5.33 2.99 6.08
CA LEU A 264 4.47 2.28 5.14
C LEU A 264 4.87 0.81 4.98
N SER A 265 6.17 0.49 5.06
CA SER A 265 6.68 -0.87 4.89
C SER A 265 6.53 -1.78 6.10
N GLN A 266 5.98 -1.28 7.22
CA GLN A 266 5.70 -2.13 8.38
C GLN A 266 4.68 -3.22 8.03
N THR A 267 4.77 -4.36 8.71
CA THR A 267 3.89 -5.51 8.45
C THR A 267 2.42 -5.17 8.66
N GLU A 268 2.12 -4.34 9.66
CA GLU A 268 0.79 -3.83 9.98
C GLU A 268 0.20 -2.97 8.86
N GLY A 269 1.05 -2.47 7.95
CA GLY A 269 0.67 -1.64 6.81
C GLY A 269 0.30 -2.39 5.55
N VAL A 270 0.19 -3.72 5.59
CA VAL A 270 -0.06 -4.54 4.39
C VAL A 270 -1.30 -4.15 3.60
N ASP A 271 -2.31 -3.61 4.26
CA ASP A 271 -3.57 -3.17 3.65
C ASP A 271 -3.63 -1.67 3.34
N SER A 272 -2.60 -0.88 3.72
CA SER A 272 -2.55 0.55 3.44
C SER A 272 -2.38 0.84 1.96
N ILE A 273 -2.94 1.97 1.52
CA ILE A 273 -2.93 2.41 0.13
C ILE A 273 -2.41 3.83 0.10
N SER A 274 -1.43 4.11 -0.75
CA SER A 274 -0.90 5.47 -0.88
C SER A 274 -0.82 5.93 -2.32
N GLN A 275 -0.84 7.26 -2.48
CA GLN A 275 -0.81 7.97 -3.75
C GLN A 275 0.26 9.06 -3.72
N PHE A 276 1.06 9.16 -4.75
CA PHE A 276 1.92 10.31 -5.02
C PHE A 276 1.08 11.47 -5.54
N ASN A 277 0.96 12.56 -4.77
CA ASN A 277 0.15 13.71 -5.13
C ASN A 277 0.93 14.71 -5.98
N HIS A 278 0.27 15.26 -7.00
CA HIS A 278 0.72 16.39 -7.84
C HIS A 278 2.24 16.52 -7.97
N PRO A 279 2.95 15.44 -8.39
CA PRO A 279 4.40 15.46 -8.50
C PRO A 279 4.86 16.51 -9.51
N GLY A 280 5.89 17.29 -9.16
CA GLY A 280 6.40 18.34 -10.00
C GLY A 280 7.34 19.30 -9.28
N THR A 281 7.58 20.45 -9.90
CA THR A 281 8.54 21.44 -9.39
C THR A 281 8.00 22.24 -8.20
N THR A 282 6.69 22.33 -8.01
CA THR A 282 6.06 23.16 -6.97
C THR A 282 6.18 22.53 -5.59
N PHE A 283 5.78 21.27 -5.45
CA PHE A 283 5.73 20.56 -4.16
C PHE A 283 6.79 19.47 -4.03
N GLY A 284 7.44 19.10 -5.13
CA GLY A 284 8.42 18.03 -5.21
C GLY A 284 7.92 16.84 -6.03
N ASN A 285 8.86 15.96 -6.37
CA ASN A 285 8.61 14.76 -7.17
C ASN A 285 9.25 13.53 -6.54
N PHE A 286 9.25 13.48 -5.22
CA PHE A 286 9.72 12.33 -4.43
C PHE A 286 11.20 11.97 -4.73
N ILE A 287 12.04 13.01 -4.96
CA ILE A 287 13.46 12.85 -5.33
C ILE A 287 13.59 12.01 -6.63
N ASP A 288 12.87 12.45 -7.66
CA ASP A 288 12.73 11.73 -8.93
C ASP A 288 12.19 10.30 -8.74
N PHE A 289 11.18 10.12 -7.87
CA PHE A 289 10.62 8.82 -7.46
C PHE A 289 11.70 7.84 -6.98
N GLY A 290 12.69 8.37 -6.26
CA GLY A 290 13.79 7.60 -5.70
C GLY A 290 13.39 6.72 -4.52
N TYR A 291 14.37 5.96 -4.02
CA TYR A 291 14.18 5.06 -2.87
C TYR A 291 13.11 3.98 -3.08
N TRP A 292 12.94 3.53 -4.33
CA TRP A 292 12.08 2.40 -4.62
C TRP A 292 12.49 1.19 -3.77
N ASP A 293 11.52 0.54 -3.15
CA ASP A 293 11.67 -0.67 -2.36
C ASP A 293 10.47 -1.57 -2.64
N ALA A 294 10.71 -2.87 -2.79
CA ALA A 294 9.67 -3.82 -3.17
C ALA A 294 8.49 -3.89 -2.19
N VAL A 295 8.72 -3.64 -0.89
CA VAL A 295 7.63 -3.61 0.09
C VAL A 295 6.88 -2.28 0.01
N VAL A 296 7.58 -1.16 -0.12
CA VAL A 296 6.95 0.16 -0.29
C VAL A 296 6.14 0.21 -1.57
N ASP A 297 6.61 -0.40 -2.66
CA ASP A 297 5.88 -0.51 -3.92
C ASP A 297 4.52 -1.20 -3.74
N THR A 298 4.41 -2.17 -2.83
CA THR A 298 3.13 -2.79 -2.45
C THR A 298 2.27 -1.95 -1.49
N ARG A 299 2.60 -0.68 -1.29
CA ARG A 299 1.83 0.32 -0.52
C ARG A 299 1.54 1.58 -1.33
N MET A 300 2.34 1.84 -2.37
CA MET A 300 2.19 2.96 -3.29
C MET A 300 1.49 2.46 -4.55
N TYR A 301 0.23 2.81 -4.72
CA TYR A 301 -0.61 2.25 -5.78
C TYR A 301 -0.96 3.25 -6.87
N MET A 302 -0.80 4.56 -6.61
CA MET A 302 -1.29 5.59 -7.50
C MET A 302 -0.34 6.78 -7.59
N VAL A 303 -0.48 7.53 -8.68
CA VAL A 303 0.19 8.82 -8.91
C VAL A 303 -0.73 9.78 -9.66
N GLU A 304 -0.83 11.01 -9.22
CA GLU A 304 -1.61 12.02 -9.91
C GLU A 304 -0.94 12.44 -11.22
N VAL A 305 -1.66 12.27 -12.33
CA VAL A 305 -1.31 12.82 -13.63
C VAL A 305 -1.89 14.22 -13.81
N GLY A 306 -3.06 14.46 -13.21
CA GLY A 306 -3.75 15.74 -13.15
C GLY A 306 -4.13 16.08 -11.71
N ASN A 307 -4.09 17.38 -11.39
CA ASN A 307 -4.46 17.90 -10.08
C ASN A 307 -4.92 19.36 -10.22
N GLY A 308 -5.99 19.72 -9.52
CA GLY A 308 -6.46 21.09 -9.38
C GLY A 308 -7.95 21.27 -9.68
N GLU A 309 -8.47 22.40 -9.18
CA GLU A 309 -9.87 22.81 -9.29
C GLU A 309 -10.16 23.62 -10.56
N GLY A 310 -9.17 23.81 -11.41
CA GLY A 310 -9.27 24.60 -12.63
C GLY A 310 -10.17 23.97 -13.66
N GLN A 311 -10.62 24.78 -14.62
CA GLN A 311 -11.34 24.28 -15.78
C GLN A 311 -10.37 23.44 -16.61
N ILE A 312 -10.75 22.20 -16.87
CA ILE A 312 -10.10 21.37 -17.87
C ILE A 312 -10.48 21.93 -19.22
N GLY A 313 -9.48 22.18 -20.05
CA GLY A 313 -9.67 22.78 -21.36
C GLY A 313 -9.24 21.84 -22.45
N ALA A 314 -9.80 22.02 -23.62
CA ALA A 314 -9.37 21.32 -24.82
C ALA A 314 -7.85 21.43 -25.01
N GLY A 315 -7.20 20.29 -25.13
CA GLY A 315 -5.75 20.21 -25.27
C GLY A 315 -5.03 19.46 -24.15
N GLY A 316 -5.79 18.91 -23.21
CA GLY A 316 -5.28 18.03 -22.14
C GLY A 316 -4.69 18.82 -20.97
N TYR A 317 -5.18 18.52 -19.78
CA TYR A 317 -4.69 19.08 -18.53
C TYR A 317 -4.08 17.99 -17.65
N TYR A 318 -3.00 17.40 -18.13
CA TYR A 318 -2.22 16.45 -17.35
C TYR A 318 -0.83 17.01 -17.02
N PRO A 319 -0.73 17.96 -16.07
CA PRO A 319 0.51 18.66 -15.77
C PRO A 319 1.61 17.75 -15.24
N SER A 320 1.25 16.59 -14.68
CA SER A 320 2.17 15.61 -14.12
C SER A 320 2.31 14.33 -14.95
N TYR A 321 1.88 14.33 -16.20
CA TYR A 321 1.96 13.15 -17.08
C TYR A 321 3.40 12.63 -17.26
N GLU A 322 4.37 13.52 -17.45
CA GLU A 322 5.79 13.14 -17.55
C GLU A 322 6.33 12.55 -16.23
N GLN A 323 5.78 12.97 -15.10
CA GLN A 323 6.13 12.42 -13.79
C GLN A 323 5.56 11.00 -13.60
N TYR A 324 4.39 10.72 -14.15
CA TYR A 324 3.83 9.37 -14.20
C TYR A 324 4.75 8.42 -14.98
N ILE A 325 5.19 8.82 -16.18
CA ILE A 325 6.15 8.04 -16.96
C ILE A 325 7.43 7.81 -16.17
N MET A 326 7.95 8.84 -15.48
CA MET A 326 9.14 8.71 -14.64
C MET A 326 8.94 7.69 -13.52
N ALA A 327 7.80 7.70 -12.84
CA ALA A 327 7.50 6.74 -11.78
C ALA A 327 7.51 5.30 -12.32
N LEU A 328 6.84 5.06 -13.44
CA LEU A 328 6.80 3.75 -14.09
C LEU A 328 8.20 3.28 -14.54
N ASP A 329 9.00 4.15 -15.14
CA ASP A 329 10.38 3.84 -15.56
C ASP A 329 11.32 3.60 -14.37
N LYS A 330 10.99 4.10 -13.18
CA LYS A 330 11.70 3.81 -11.93
C LYS A 330 11.28 2.50 -11.27
N GLY A 331 10.30 1.78 -11.84
CA GLY A 331 9.85 0.48 -11.36
C GLY A 331 8.67 0.54 -10.38
N TRP A 332 8.04 1.70 -10.18
CA TRP A 332 6.83 1.79 -9.38
C TRP A 332 5.62 1.21 -10.13
N HIS A 333 4.86 0.35 -9.46
CA HIS A 333 3.61 -0.18 -9.98
C HIS A 333 2.45 0.72 -9.56
N VAL A 334 2.31 1.86 -10.24
CA VAL A 334 1.31 2.89 -9.90
C VAL A 334 0.31 3.09 -11.04
N ALA A 335 -0.97 3.28 -10.66
CA ALA A 335 -2.03 3.68 -11.57
C ALA A 335 -2.14 5.21 -11.61
N PRO A 336 -2.64 5.79 -12.72
CA PRO A 336 -2.84 7.23 -12.82
C PRO A 336 -4.11 7.67 -12.10
N THR A 337 -4.10 8.88 -11.52
CA THR A 337 -5.27 9.56 -10.97
C THR A 337 -5.35 11.00 -11.50
N ASN A 338 -6.57 11.54 -11.60
CA ASN A 338 -6.81 12.94 -11.97
C ASN A 338 -7.74 13.58 -10.94
N ASN A 339 -7.17 14.24 -9.96
CA ASN A 339 -7.87 14.75 -8.80
C ASN A 339 -8.02 16.26 -8.80
N GLN A 340 -9.02 16.74 -8.06
CA GLN A 340 -9.33 18.15 -7.97
C GLN A 340 -8.57 18.87 -6.85
N ASP A 341 -8.10 18.13 -5.83
CA ASP A 341 -7.44 18.72 -4.66
C ASP A 341 -8.27 19.91 -4.10
N ASN A 342 -9.57 19.64 -3.95
CA ASN A 342 -10.56 20.70 -3.73
C ASN A 342 -10.42 21.31 -2.35
N HIS A 343 -10.21 22.63 -2.29
CA HIS A 343 -10.18 23.43 -1.06
C HIS A 343 -11.36 24.42 -0.93
N LYS A 344 -12.24 24.47 -1.94
CA LYS A 344 -13.25 25.54 -2.07
C LYS A 344 -14.70 25.07 -1.87
N GLY A 345 -14.89 23.88 -1.31
CA GLY A 345 -16.22 23.38 -1.00
C GLY A 345 -17.03 22.90 -2.21
N ARG A 346 -16.35 22.45 -3.26
CA ARG A 346 -16.95 21.86 -4.46
C ARG A 346 -16.45 20.42 -4.66
N TRP A 347 -16.67 19.59 -3.67
CA TRP A 347 -16.16 18.23 -3.61
C TRP A 347 -16.76 17.34 -4.69
N GLY A 348 -15.89 16.73 -5.50
CA GLY A 348 -16.25 15.80 -6.56
C GLY A 348 -16.60 16.44 -7.91
N ASN A 349 -17.08 17.68 -7.96
CA ASN A 349 -17.55 18.30 -9.19
C ASN A 349 -16.99 19.72 -9.45
N ALA A 350 -15.80 20.02 -8.95
CA ALA A 350 -15.16 21.30 -9.25
C ALA A 350 -14.81 21.44 -10.73
N ASN A 351 -14.55 20.33 -11.41
CA ASN A 351 -14.39 20.18 -12.85
C ASN A 351 -14.84 18.78 -13.30
N ASP A 352 -14.61 18.39 -14.53
CA ASP A 352 -15.01 17.11 -15.10
C ASP A 352 -13.95 16.00 -14.96
N ALA A 353 -12.80 16.27 -14.31
CA ALA A 353 -11.80 15.26 -14.00
C ALA A 353 -12.38 14.16 -13.11
N ARG A 354 -12.06 12.91 -13.43
CA ARG A 354 -12.49 11.73 -12.66
C ARG A 354 -11.38 10.69 -12.56
N ASP A 355 -11.36 10.04 -11.41
CA ASP A 355 -10.79 8.71 -11.25
C ASP A 355 -11.91 7.71 -11.50
N VAL A 356 -11.69 6.72 -12.35
CA VAL A 356 -12.67 5.69 -12.64
C VAL A 356 -12.16 4.37 -12.13
N ILE A 357 -12.90 3.75 -11.22
CA ILE A 357 -12.53 2.51 -10.53
C ILE A 357 -13.44 1.39 -11.03
N LEU A 358 -12.85 0.23 -11.36
CA LEU A 358 -13.56 -0.96 -11.79
C LEU A 358 -13.63 -1.96 -10.64
N THR A 359 -14.85 -2.13 -10.09
CA THR A 359 -15.10 -3.08 -8.98
C THR A 359 -16.43 -3.81 -9.15
N ASP A 360 -16.54 -5.00 -8.60
CA ASP A 360 -17.79 -5.77 -8.47
C ASP A 360 -18.49 -5.52 -7.12
N ASP A 361 -17.89 -4.67 -6.28
CA ASP A 361 -18.36 -4.34 -4.95
C ASP A 361 -18.31 -2.83 -4.70
N PHE A 362 -19.46 -2.16 -4.83
CA PHE A 362 -19.55 -0.73 -4.57
C PHE A 362 -19.65 -0.43 -3.07
N THR A 363 -18.55 -0.67 -2.38
CA THR A 363 -18.32 -0.34 -0.97
C THR A 363 -16.93 0.26 -0.81
N GLU A 364 -16.62 0.84 0.34
CA GLU A 364 -15.28 1.34 0.66
C GLU A 364 -14.23 0.22 0.53
N ASP A 365 -14.52 -0.99 1.03
CA ASP A 365 -13.63 -2.14 0.93
C ASP A 365 -13.43 -2.60 -0.53
N GLY A 366 -14.50 -2.59 -1.34
CA GLY A 366 -14.42 -2.92 -2.76
C GLY A 366 -13.63 -1.89 -3.56
N ILE A 367 -13.74 -0.60 -3.22
CA ILE A 367 -12.89 0.45 -3.79
C ILE A 367 -11.43 0.22 -3.38
N TYR A 368 -11.14 -0.03 -2.11
CA TYR A 368 -9.78 -0.33 -1.66
C TYR A 368 -9.18 -1.55 -2.36
N GLU A 369 -9.98 -2.59 -2.58
CA GLU A 369 -9.56 -3.76 -3.34
C GLU A 369 -9.19 -3.38 -4.78
N ALA A 370 -10.04 -2.61 -5.47
CA ALA A 370 -9.79 -2.18 -6.84
C ALA A 370 -8.55 -1.27 -6.94
N LEU A 371 -8.33 -0.37 -5.98
CA LEU A 371 -7.14 0.47 -5.90
C LEU A 371 -5.87 -0.38 -5.74
N ARG A 372 -5.88 -1.40 -4.86
CA ARG A 372 -4.75 -2.33 -4.70
C ARG A 372 -4.51 -3.16 -5.97
N ALA A 373 -5.56 -3.52 -6.66
CA ALA A 373 -5.47 -4.19 -7.95
C ALA A 373 -5.16 -3.24 -9.12
N ARG A 374 -5.15 -1.93 -8.88
CA ARG A 374 -4.93 -0.88 -9.90
C ARG A 374 -5.92 -0.96 -11.07
N ARG A 375 -7.13 -1.49 -10.82
CA ARG A 375 -8.19 -1.54 -11.83
C ARG A 375 -8.84 -0.19 -11.95
N MET A 376 -8.16 0.71 -12.64
CA MET A 376 -8.60 2.10 -12.74
C MET A 376 -7.95 2.84 -13.90
N TYR A 377 -8.57 3.95 -14.27
CA TYR A 377 -8.02 4.94 -15.19
C TYR A 377 -8.37 6.36 -14.72
N ALA A 378 -7.59 7.32 -15.18
CA ALA A 378 -7.80 8.74 -14.99
C ALA A 378 -8.35 9.36 -16.28
N THR A 379 -9.32 10.24 -16.18
CA THR A 379 -9.91 10.91 -17.33
C THR A 379 -10.20 12.39 -17.04
N GLU A 380 -10.18 13.23 -18.08
CA GLU A 380 -10.65 14.62 -18.06
C GLU A 380 -12.14 14.71 -18.38
N ASP A 381 -12.72 13.68 -19.00
CA ASP A 381 -14.15 13.55 -19.23
C ASP A 381 -14.86 12.81 -18.08
N LYS A 382 -16.04 13.32 -17.68
CA LYS A 382 -16.77 12.81 -16.51
C LYS A 382 -17.47 11.49 -16.72
N ASN A 383 -17.58 10.98 -17.96
CA ASN A 383 -18.42 9.82 -18.27
C ASN A 383 -17.85 8.90 -19.38
N LEU A 384 -16.61 9.09 -19.79
CA LEU A 384 -15.92 8.20 -20.73
C LEU A 384 -15.79 6.79 -20.15
N ASP A 385 -16.37 5.81 -20.83
CA ASP A 385 -16.17 4.38 -20.55
C ASP A 385 -14.91 3.87 -21.27
N LEU A 386 -14.00 3.25 -20.53
CA LEU A 386 -12.76 2.71 -21.08
C LEU A 386 -12.42 1.36 -20.44
N ASP A 387 -12.22 0.32 -21.26
CA ASP A 387 -11.69 -0.97 -20.86
C ASP A 387 -10.40 -1.28 -21.61
N TYR A 388 -9.50 -1.94 -20.93
CA TYR A 388 -8.22 -2.35 -21.49
C TYR A 388 -7.79 -3.68 -20.89
N THR A 389 -7.48 -4.64 -21.76
CA THR A 389 -6.94 -5.94 -21.35
C THR A 389 -5.74 -6.35 -22.22
N VAL A 390 -4.88 -7.16 -21.62
CA VAL A 390 -3.75 -7.82 -22.31
C VAL A 390 -3.83 -9.32 -22.03
N ASN A 391 -4.01 -10.13 -23.08
CA ASN A 391 -4.22 -11.58 -22.96
C ASN A 391 -5.35 -11.91 -21.95
N GLY A 392 -6.42 -11.09 -21.93
CA GLY A 392 -7.54 -11.22 -21.00
C GLY A 392 -7.28 -10.69 -19.58
N ASN A 393 -6.07 -10.23 -19.27
CA ASN A 393 -5.78 -9.60 -17.98
C ASN A 393 -6.08 -8.10 -18.03
N MET A 394 -6.86 -7.61 -17.07
CA MET A 394 -7.27 -6.21 -17.00
C MET A 394 -6.10 -5.27 -16.69
N MET A 395 -6.30 -3.98 -17.00
CA MET A 395 -5.44 -2.90 -16.51
C MET A 395 -5.15 -3.07 -15.01
N GLY A 396 -3.91 -2.75 -14.61
CA GLY A 396 -3.42 -2.96 -13.25
C GLY A 396 -2.74 -4.31 -13.00
N SER A 397 -2.89 -5.27 -13.91
CA SER A 397 -2.32 -6.61 -13.76
C SER A 397 -0.81 -6.63 -13.98
N ILE A 398 -0.14 -7.54 -13.26
CA ILE A 398 1.26 -7.90 -13.50
C ILE A 398 1.24 -9.32 -14.05
N ILE A 399 1.75 -9.53 -15.26
CA ILE A 399 1.72 -10.82 -15.94
C ILE A 399 3.13 -11.34 -16.25
N ASP A 400 3.27 -12.65 -16.30
CA ASP A 400 4.51 -13.27 -16.81
C ASP A 400 4.71 -12.93 -18.28
N VAL A 401 5.97 -12.96 -18.75
CA VAL A 401 6.29 -12.70 -20.16
C VAL A 401 5.67 -13.77 -21.05
N PRO A 402 4.63 -13.47 -21.86
CA PRO A 402 4.05 -14.41 -22.78
C PRO A 402 4.85 -14.44 -24.11
N GLU A 403 4.53 -15.37 -25.00
CA GLU A 403 5.08 -15.37 -26.36
C GLU A 403 4.60 -14.15 -27.17
N LYS A 404 3.35 -13.73 -26.95
CA LYS A 404 2.70 -12.61 -27.63
C LYS A 404 1.74 -11.90 -26.67
N LEU A 405 1.53 -10.62 -26.90
CA LEU A 405 0.61 -9.75 -26.19
C LEU A 405 -0.57 -9.41 -27.12
N ASN A 406 -1.77 -9.86 -26.76
CA ASN A 406 -3.01 -9.50 -27.44
C ASN A 406 -3.67 -8.37 -26.66
N PHE A 407 -3.70 -7.20 -27.23
CA PHE A 407 -4.32 -6.01 -26.67
C PHE A 407 -5.76 -5.89 -27.14
N GLU A 408 -6.69 -5.72 -26.22
CA GLU A 408 -8.09 -5.44 -26.49
C GLU A 408 -8.48 -4.18 -25.72
N ILE A 409 -9.01 -3.20 -26.42
CA ILE A 409 -9.38 -1.90 -25.86
C ILE A 409 -10.79 -1.58 -26.34
N SER A 410 -11.71 -1.31 -25.43
CA SER A 410 -13.03 -0.79 -25.76
C SER A 410 -13.26 0.55 -25.09
N PHE A 411 -13.97 1.43 -25.77
CA PHE A 411 -14.25 2.78 -25.34
C PHE A 411 -15.60 3.24 -25.83
N ASN A 412 -16.29 4.04 -25.02
CA ASN A 412 -17.55 4.65 -25.36
C ASN A 412 -17.73 5.95 -24.59
N ASP A 413 -17.91 7.03 -25.32
CA ASP A 413 -18.35 8.28 -24.75
C ASP A 413 -19.87 8.41 -25.00
N PRO A 414 -20.69 8.53 -23.93
CA PRO A 414 -22.13 8.69 -24.08
C PRO A 414 -22.53 10.08 -24.57
N ASP A 415 -21.67 11.07 -24.52
CA ASP A 415 -21.93 12.41 -24.97
C ASP A 415 -21.88 12.50 -26.51
N ARG A 416 -22.97 12.91 -27.12
CA ARG A 416 -23.10 12.91 -28.59
C ARG A 416 -22.21 13.90 -29.31
N THR A 417 -21.67 14.85 -28.59
CA THR A 417 -20.82 15.93 -29.11
C THR A 417 -19.34 15.56 -29.06
N ASP A 418 -19.00 14.59 -28.24
CA ASP A 418 -17.65 14.09 -28.12
C ASP A 418 -17.44 12.83 -28.94
N SER A 419 -16.22 12.64 -29.38
CA SER A 419 -15.81 11.50 -30.18
C SER A 419 -14.37 11.16 -29.86
N ILE A 420 -14.05 9.90 -29.89
CA ILE A 420 -12.66 9.48 -29.73
C ILE A 420 -11.87 9.87 -30.98
N ALA A 421 -10.87 10.70 -30.81
CA ALA A 421 -10.00 11.15 -31.89
C ALA A 421 -8.77 10.26 -32.08
N LYS A 422 -8.26 9.64 -31.00
CA LYS A 422 -7.08 8.82 -31.04
C LYS A 422 -6.98 7.87 -29.85
N VAL A 423 -6.51 6.65 -30.08
CA VAL A 423 -6.15 5.67 -29.05
C VAL A 423 -4.69 5.26 -29.26
N GLU A 424 -3.89 5.27 -28.23
CA GLU A 424 -2.47 4.97 -28.27
C GLU A 424 -2.09 3.95 -27.20
N LEU A 425 -1.24 2.98 -27.57
CA LEU A 425 -0.50 2.16 -26.62
C LEU A 425 0.82 2.83 -26.28
N VAL A 426 0.98 3.18 -25.02
CA VAL A 426 2.18 3.83 -24.50
C VAL A 426 2.98 2.84 -23.65
N VAL A 427 4.30 2.91 -23.76
CA VAL A 427 5.27 2.00 -23.16
C VAL A 427 6.42 2.78 -22.51
N ASN A 428 7.42 2.08 -22.00
CA ASN A 428 8.59 2.63 -21.35
C ASN A 428 9.09 3.94 -22.02
N SER A 429 9.44 4.90 -21.17
CA SER A 429 9.90 6.26 -21.55
C SER A 429 8.85 7.06 -22.35
N GLY A 430 7.57 6.75 -22.17
CA GLY A 430 6.48 7.45 -22.84
C GLY A 430 6.40 7.23 -24.34
N LYS A 431 7.09 6.21 -24.87
CA LYS A 431 7.05 5.90 -26.31
C LYS A 431 5.69 5.34 -26.69
N VAL A 432 5.21 5.69 -27.87
CA VAL A 432 4.00 5.11 -28.46
C VAL A 432 4.39 3.88 -29.25
N ALA A 433 3.91 2.71 -28.81
CA ALA A 433 4.13 1.43 -29.50
C ALA A 433 3.13 1.21 -30.64
N TYR A 434 1.89 1.70 -30.49
CA TYR A 434 0.86 1.59 -31.52
C TYR A 434 -0.14 2.75 -31.42
N THR A 435 -0.74 3.11 -32.55
CA THR A 435 -1.74 4.19 -32.65
C THR A 435 -2.91 3.78 -33.52
N TRP A 436 -4.14 4.06 -33.06
CA TRP A 436 -5.37 4.04 -33.84
C TRP A 436 -5.89 5.47 -33.94
N ASP A 437 -5.96 6.01 -35.13
CA ASP A 437 -6.43 7.38 -35.45
C ASP A 437 -7.35 7.42 -36.67
N SER A 438 -7.65 6.25 -37.26
CA SER A 438 -8.58 6.19 -38.37
C SER A 438 -10.03 6.19 -37.87
N ALA A 439 -10.88 7.04 -38.44
CA ALA A 439 -12.32 7.05 -38.13
C ALA A 439 -12.97 5.68 -38.36
N ALA A 440 -12.45 4.86 -39.27
CA ALA A 440 -12.97 3.53 -39.54
C ALA A 440 -12.75 2.54 -38.39
N ASP A 441 -11.70 2.73 -37.58
CA ASP A 441 -11.41 1.94 -36.39
C ASP A 441 -12.13 2.51 -35.17
N LEU A 442 -12.04 3.82 -34.96
CA LEU A 442 -12.55 4.47 -33.76
C LEU A 442 -14.10 4.44 -33.65
N THR A 443 -14.81 4.50 -34.78
CA THR A 443 -16.28 4.39 -34.78
C THR A 443 -16.81 3.01 -34.40
N LYS A 444 -15.94 2.00 -34.30
CA LYS A 444 -16.34 0.65 -33.83
C LYS A 444 -16.50 0.56 -32.32
N GLY A 445 -16.00 1.54 -31.56
CA GLY A 445 -15.98 1.54 -30.09
C GLY A 445 -15.00 0.52 -29.49
N SER A 446 -14.21 -0.15 -30.32
CA SER A 446 -13.17 -1.07 -29.87
C SER A 446 -12.07 -1.24 -30.90
N VAL A 447 -10.86 -1.48 -30.42
CA VAL A 447 -9.65 -1.73 -31.22
C VAL A 447 -8.83 -2.84 -30.58
N SER A 448 -8.03 -3.52 -31.42
CA SER A 448 -7.13 -4.58 -30.94
C SER A 448 -5.86 -4.67 -31.77
N VAL A 449 -4.79 -5.19 -31.15
CA VAL A 449 -3.53 -5.48 -31.84
C VAL A 449 -2.77 -6.59 -31.12
N GLU A 450 -2.00 -7.38 -31.87
CA GLU A 450 -1.05 -8.35 -31.33
C GLU A 450 0.37 -7.80 -31.51
N LEU A 451 1.16 -7.74 -30.41
CA LEU A 451 2.54 -7.28 -30.41
C LEU A 451 3.46 -8.28 -29.68
N PRO A 452 4.77 -8.28 -29.96
CA PRO A 452 5.75 -9.00 -29.15
C PRO A 452 5.95 -8.32 -27.78
N PRO A 453 6.36 -9.06 -26.72
CA PRO A 453 6.60 -8.51 -25.39
C PRO A 453 7.97 -7.80 -25.30
N GLU A 454 8.11 -6.64 -25.89
CA GLU A 454 9.36 -5.87 -25.97
C GLU A 454 9.57 -4.88 -24.82
N TYR A 455 8.50 -4.58 -24.05
CA TYR A 455 8.52 -3.56 -23.01
C TYR A 455 8.04 -4.13 -21.68
N THR A 456 8.36 -3.45 -20.57
CA THR A 456 8.04 -3.92 -19.22
C THR A 456 6.66 -3.46 -18.74
N TYR A 457 6.08 -2.47 -19.38
CA TYR A 457 4.71 -2.04 -19.14
C TYR A 457 4.07 -1.46 -20.41
N TYR A 458 2.74 -1.53 -20.42
CA TYR A 458 1.90 -1.00 -21.49
C TYR A 458 0.66 -0.37 -20.87
N PHE A 459 0.31 0.84 -21.28
CA PHE A 459 -0.95 1.47 -20.91
C PHE A 459 -1.60 2.16 -22.10
N VAL A 460 -2.89 2.45 -21.98
CA VAL A 460 -3.67 3.12 -23.02
C VAL A 460 -3.80 4.60 -22.70
N ARG A 461 -3.58 5.43 -23.71
CA ARG A 461 -3.94 6.84 -23.71
C ARG A 461 -4.97 7.09 -24.79
N VAL A 462 -6.11 7.67 -24.39
CA VAL A 462 -7.19 8.10 -25.29
C VAL A 462 -7.12 9.62 -25.39
N THR A 463 -7.35 10.15 -26.60
CA THR A 463 -7.57 11.58 -26.85
C THR A 463 -8.95 11.73 -27.49
N GLU A 464 -9.77 12.60 -26.94
CA GLU A 464 -11.10 12.91 -27.45
C GLU A 464 -11.07 14.07 -28.47
N GLY A 465 -12.18 14.29 -29.15
CA GLY A 465 -12.23 15.25 -30.25
C GLY A 465 -12.11 16.71 -29.81
N ASP A 466 -12.44 17.02 -28.58
CA ASP A 466 -12.26 18.32 -27.93
C ASP A 466 -10.85 18.50 -27.33
N GLY A 467 -10.11 17.41 -27.21
CA GLY A 467 -8.73 17.36 -26.73
C GLY A 467 -8.58 16.79 -25.32
N ASP A 468 -9.65 16.38 -24.67
CA ASP A 468 -9.62 15.74 -23.37
C ASP A 468 -8.87 14.40 -23.43
N LEU A 469 -8.21 14.04 -22.35
CA LEU A 469 -7.36 12.86 -22.24
C LEU A 469 -7.90 11.86 -21.21
N ALA A 470 -7.72 10.58 -21.53
CA ALA A 470 -7.82 9.52 -20.53
C ALA A 470 -6.57 8.63 -20.57
N VAL A 471 -6.14 8.14 -19.41
CA VAL A 471 -4.95 7.30 -19.25
C VAL A 471 -5.27 6.15 -18.31
N THR A 472 -5.03 4.92 -18.77
CA THR A 472 -5.27 3.72 -17.95
C THR A 472 -4.10 3.38 -17.04
N ALA A 473 -4.38 2.60 -15.99
CA ALA A 473 -3.32 1.84 -15.34
C ALA A 473 -2.62 0.92 -16.35
N PRO A 474 -1.31 0.67 -16.19
CA PRO A 474 -0.60 -0.27 -17.05
C PRO A 474 -1.01 -1.72 -16.81
N VAL A 475 -0.69 -2.56 -17.79
CA VAL A 475 -0.38 -3.97 -17.56
C VAL A 475 1.14 -4.10 -17.61
N TRP A 476 1.74 -4.63 -16.54
CA TRP A 476 3.17 -4.90 -16.44
C TRP A 476 3.48 -6.30 -16.93
N VAL A 477 4.61 -6.45 -17.64
CA VAL A 477 5.03 -7.69 -18.27
C VAL A 477 6.39 -8.10 -17.72
N GLY A 478 6.43 -9.19 -16.98
CA GLY A 478 7.67 -9.80 -16.53
C GLY A 478 8.26 -9.26 -15.24
N GLU A 479 7.57 -8.39 -14.51
CA GLU A 479 8.10 -7.76 -13.28
C GLU A 479 7.39 -8.11 -11.99
N SER A 480 6.95 -9.32 -11.77
CA SER A 480 6.78 -9.73 -10.40
C SER A 480 8.18 -9.99 -9.80
N LEU A 481 8.60 -9.18 -8.81
CA LEU A 481 9.79 -9.51 -8.02
C LEU A 481 9.51 -10.82 -7.29
N LYS A 482 9.94 -11.92 -7.91
CA LYS A 482 9.76 -13.26 -7.39
C LYS A 482 10.92 -13.67 -6.48
N LEU A 483 11.89 -12.78 -6.27
CA LEU A 483 13.00 -12.98 -5.35
C LEU A 483 13.44 -11.66 -4.71
N GLY A 484 14.04 -11.72 -3.52
CA GLY A 484 14.50 -10.52 -2.81
C GLY A 484 14.72 -10.74 -1.31
N ILE A 485 14.69 -9.63 -0.54
CA ILE A 485 14.75 -9.63 0.92
C ILE A 485 13.35 -9.36 1.45
N SER A 486 12.72 -10.35 2.09
CA SER A 486 11.40 -10.17 2.71
C SER A 486 11.50 -9.49 4.08
N LYS A 487 12.53 -9.85 4.88
CA LYS A 487 12.67 -9.42 6.26
C LYS A 487 14.13 -9.21 6.64
N ALA A 488 14.37 -8.25 7.53
CA ALA A 488 15.64 -8.13 8.23
C ALA A 488 15.36 -7.62 9.64
N GLU A 489 15.87 -8.31 10.66
CA GLU A 489 15.57 -7.99 12.06
C GLU A 489 16.76 -8.24 12.98
N CYS A 490 16.78 -7.52 14.09
CA CYS A 490 17.73 -7.76 15.16
C CYS A 490 17.15 -8.79 16.14
N GLY A 491 17.94 -9.77 16.53
CA GLY A 491 17.57 -10.83 17.48
C GLY A 491 17.32 -10.34 18.92
N THR A 492 17.54 -9.05 19.19
CA THR A 492 17.21 -8.41 20.47
C THR A 492 16.54 -7.05 20.24
N SER A 493 15.52 -6.76 21.04
CA SER A 493 14.84 -5.45 21.05
C SER A 493 15.61 -4.37 21.82
N THR A 494 16.61 -4.79 22.63
CA THR A 494 17.40 -3.89 23.49
C THR A 494 18.88 -4.15 23.30
N PRO A 495 19.44 -3.80 22.13
CA PRO A 495 20.88 -3.96 21.89
C PRO A 495 21.68 -3.05 22.82
N VAL A 496 22.81 -3.54 23.34
CA VAL A 496 23.70 -2.81 24.26
C VAL A 496 25.10 -2.75 23.70
N THR A 497 25.82 -1.71 24.08
CA THR A 497 27.25 -1.58 23.71
C THR A 497 28.08 -2.73 24.23
N ASN A 498 29.03 -3.21 23.40
CA ASN A 498 29.98 -4.28 23.68
C ASN A 498 29.35 -5.67 23.90
N GLU A 499 28.12 -5.86 23.54
CA GLU A 499 27.47 -7.18 23.46
C GLU A 499 27.22 -7.55 22.00
N GLU A 500 27.48 -8.84 21.67
CA GLU A 500 27.22 -9.36 20.32
C GLU A 500 25.72 -9.52 20.12
N LEU A 501 25.21 -8.96 19.03
CA LEU A 501 23.85 -9.16 18.56
C LEU A 501 23.85 -9.89 17.21
N THR A 502 22.75 -10.52 16.87
CA THR A 502 22.53 -11.16 15.57
C THR A 502 21.50 -10.38 14.78
N ILE A 503 21.83 -10.06 13.53
CA ILE A 503 20.88 -9.55 12.55
C ILE A 503 20.56 -10.70 11.60
N THR A 504 19.28 -11.09 11.53
CA THR A 504 18.80 -12.12 10.62
C THR A 504 18.17 -11.46 9.41
N THR A 505 18.62 -11.83 8.22
CA THR A 505 18.07 -11.38 6.94
C THR A 505 17.41 -12.56 6.26
N THR A 506 16.08 -12.47 6.01
CA THR A 506 15.30 -13.48 5.32
C THR A 506 15.19 -13.14 3.84
N PHE A 507 15.73 -13.97 3.00
CA PHE A 507 15.59 -13.92 1.55
C PHE A 507 14.43 -14.80 1.10
N PHE A 508 13.76 -14.44 0.01
CA PHE A 508 12.71 -15.24 -0.59
C PHE A 508 12.94 -15.45 -2.07
N ASN A 509 12.48 -16.57 -2.57
CA ASN A 509 12.41 -16.91 -3.98
C ASN A 509 11.10 -17.63 -4.26
N SER A 510 10.17 -16.96 -4.94
CA SER A 510 8.87 -17.53 -5.36
C SER A 510 8.92 -18.17 -6.74
N GLU A 511 10.07 -18.08 -7.45
CA GLU A 511 10.26 -18.71 -8.73
C GLU A 511 10.38 -20.23 -8.63
N ALA A 512 10.03 -20.92 -9.70
CA ALA A 512 10.22 -22.37 -9.83
C ALA A 512 11.69 -22.78 -10.07
N LYS A 513 12.62 -21.81 -10.12
CA LYS A 513 14.05 -22.00 -10.35
C LYS A 513 14.85 -21.52 -9.15
N PRO A 514 15.98 -22.14 -8.82
CA PRO A 514 16.86 -21.66 -7.78
C PRO A 514 17.55 -20.36 -8.17
N ALA A 515 17.94 -19.57 -7.19
CA ALA A 515 18.79 -18.41 -7.31
C ALA A 515 20.02 -18.55 -6.39
N THR A 516 21.01 -17.69 -6.55
CA THR A 516 22.21 -17.65 -5.72
C THR A 516 22.39 -16.27 -5.11
N ILE A 517 22.41 -16.16 -3.78
CA ILE A 517 22.82 -14.94 -3.09
C ILE A 517 24.34 -14.87 -3.18
N LYS A 518 24.85 -14.00 -4.04
CA LYS A 518 26.30 -13.89 -4.34
C LYS A 518 27.07 -13.12 -3.30
N SER A 519 26.45 -12.08 -2.78
CA SER A 519 27.06 -11.26 -1.74
C SER A 519 26.01 -10.57 -0.88
N ILE A 520 26.34 -10.33 0.39
CA ILE A 520 25.56 -9.53 1.31
C ILE A 520 26.51 -8.52 1.96
N THR A 521 26.25 -7.24 1.78
CA THR A 521 27.05 -6.16 2.36
C THR A 521 26.26 -5.48 3.47
N TYR A 522 26.88 -5.31 4.62
CA TYR A 522 26.34 -4.60 5.77
C TYR A 522 27.08 -3.28 5.93
N ALA A 523 26.35 -2.17 6.02
CA ALA A 523 26.92 -0.83 6.14
C ALA A 523 26.21 -0.02 7.22
N ILE A 524 26.95 0.87 7.91
CA ILE A 524 26.42 1.83 8.88
C ILE A 524 26.92 3.22 8.51
N GLY A 525 25.99 4.17 8.31
CA GLY A 525 26.34 5.55 7.95
C GLY A 525 27.11 5.66 6.63
N GLY A 526 26.89 4.72 5.71
CA GLY A 526 27.56 4.63 4.42
C GLY A 526 28.91 3.89 4.45
N GLU A 527 29.43 3.53 5.62
CA GLU A 527 30.65 2.74 5.75
C GLU A 527 30.34 1.25 5.81
N THR A 528 30.95 0.45 4.95
CA THR A 528 30.82 -1.02 4.96
C THR A 528 31.49 -1.57 6.22
N ILE A 529 30.71 -2.31 7.02
CA ILE A 529 31.21 -2.97 8.24
C ILE A 529 31.49 -4.46 8.01
N SER A 530 30.84 -5.07 7.03
CA SER A 530 31.08 -6.46 6.62
C SER A 530 30.57 -6.70 5.20
N THR A 531 31.20 -7.68 4.53
CA THR A 531 30.71 -8.23 3.27
C THR A 531 30.83 -9.75 3.34
N ASP A 532 29.71 -10.43 3.18
CA ASP A 532 29.64 -11.89 3.07
C ASP A 532 29.55 -12.28 1.58
N THR A 533 30.49 -13.09 1.12
CA THR A 533 30.56 -13.64 -0.24
C THR A 533 30.53 -15.16 -0.26
N THR A 534 29.99 -15.78 0.78
CA THR A 534 29.91 -17.25 0.93
C THR A 534 29.16 -17.89 -0.23
N GLY A 535 28.15 -17.21 -0.77
CA GLY A 535 27.29 -17.73 -1.84
C GLY A 535 26.27 -18.73 -1.30
N TYR A 536 25.04 -18.27 -1.06
CA TYR A 536 23.96 -19.13 -0.55
C TYR A 536 23.03 -19.53 -1.69
N THR A 537 22.63 -20.79 -1.71
CA THR A 537 21.59 -21.24 -2.65
C THR A 537 20.22 -20.88 -2.09
N LEU A 538 19.50 -20.05 -2.81
CA LEU A 538 18.10 -19.74 -2.55
C LEU A 538 17.24 -20.65 -3.43
N ALA A 539 16.77 -21.75 -2.85
CA ALA A 539 16.04 -22.77 -3.59
C ALA A 539 14.75 -22.21 -4.23
N ALA A 540 14.22 -22.93 -5.23
CA ALA A 540 12.94 -22.62 -5.83
C ALA A 540 11.82 -22.63 -4.78
N SER A 541 10.89 -21.68 -4.84
CA SER A 541 9.72 -21.59 -3.97
C SER A 541 10.08 -21.70 -2.48
N SER A 542 11.12 -20.99 -2.03
CA SER A 542 11.64 -21.10 -0.67
C SER A 542 12.09 -19.77 -0.08
N THR A 543 12.38 -19.79 1.21
CA THR A 543 13.07 -18.74 1.93
C THR A 543 14.42 -19.22 2.47
N GLN A 544 15.36 -18.31 2.70
CA GLN A 544 16.68 -18.56 3.26
C GLN A 544 17.03 -17.46 4.26
N ASP A 545 17.28 -17.85 5.51
CA ASP A 545 17.79 -16.95 6.53
C ASP A 545 19.32 -16.92 6.50
N VAL A 546 19.88 -15.71 6.60
CA VAL A 546 21.31 -15.48 6.75
C VAL A 546 21.54 -14.59 7.97
N GLU A 547 22.40 -15.08 8.88
CA GLU A 547 22.71 -14.38 10.12
C GLU A 547 24.01 -13.58 10.01
N PHE A 548 23.97 -12.36 10.50
CA PHE A 548 25.15 -11.51 10.66
C PHE A 548 25.31 -11.13 12.13
N LYS A 549 26.49 -11.39 12.68
CA LYS A 549 26.86 -11.05 14.04
C LYS A 549 27.57 -9.71 14.10
N TYR A 550 27.11 -8.84 14.98
CA TYR A 550 27.65 -7.50 15.13
C TYR A 550 27.76 -7.10 16.60
N THR A 551 28.85 -6.43 16.96
CA THR A 551 29.06 -5.89 18.32
C THR A 551 29.13 -4.37 18.25
N PRO A 552 28.06 -3.64 18.62
CA PRO A 552 28.06 -2.20 18.61
C PRO A 552 28.96 -1.64 19.71
N THR A 553 29.81 -0.66 19.39
CA THR A 553 30.73 -0.02 20.34
C THR A 553 30.27 1.34 20.82
N LYS A 554 29.20 1.89 20.26
CA LYS A 554 28.67 3.21 20.59
C LYS A 554 27.19 3.15 20.87
N ALA A 555 26.76 3.74 21.97
CA ALA A 555 25.34 3.90 22.30
C ALA A 555 24.74 5.02 21.44
N ARG A 556 23.89 4.65 20.52
CA ARG A 556 23.15 5.57 19.64
C ARG A 556 22.13 4.80 18.82
N ILE A 557 21.18 5.50 18.27
CA ILE A 557 20.36 4.98 17.19
C ILE A 557 21.23 4.88 15.93
N MET A 558 21.26 3.72 15.31
CA MET A 558 21.98 3.48 14.05
C MET A 558 21.16 2.61 13.11
N THR A 559 21.31 2.85 11.81
CA THR A 559 20.72 2.01 10.78
C THR A 559 21.81 1.16 10.15
N VAL A 560 21.61 -0.17 10.18
CA VAL A 560 22.42 -1.12 9.41
C VAL A 560 21.73 -1.32 8.07
N ARG A 561 22.36 -0.86 7.00
CA ARG A 561 21.90 -1.11 5.63
C ARG A 561 22.46 -2.44 5.14
N ILE A 562 21.58 -3.30 4.69
CA ILE A 562 21.89 -4.60 4.11
C ILE A 562 21.68 -4.48 2.61
N THR A 563 22.73 -4.75 1.82
CA THR A 563 22.64 -4.77 0.36
C THR A 563 23.05 -6.15 -0.12
N ALA A 564 22.18 -6.85 -0.84
CA ALA A 564 22.44 -8.18 -1.35
C ALA A 564 22.40 -8.20 -2.88
N VAL A 565 23.31 -8.96 -3.48
CA VAL A 565 23.32 -9.29 -4.89
C VAL A 565 22.85 -10.73 -5.06
N ILE A 566 21.74 -10.93 -5.76
CA ILE A 566 21.17 -12.25 -6.04
C ILE A 566 21.26 -12.49 -7.55
N GLU A 567 21.80 -13.63 -7.96
CA GLU A 567 21.89 -14.04 -9.36
C GLU A 567 20.89 -15.15 -9.63
N GLN A 568 20.15 -15.00 -10.73
CA GLN A 568 19.26 -16.02 -11.27
C GLN A 568 19.32 -15.98 -12.81
N ASP A 569 19.50 -17.13 -13.43
CA ASP A 569 19.60 -17.29 -14.90
C ASP A 569 20.69 -16.39 -15.54
N GLY A 570 21.79 -16.12 -14.83
CA GLY A 570 22.89 -15.27 -15.31
C GLY A 570 22.62 -13.77 -15.21
N LYS A 571 21.50 -13.35 -14.65
CA LYS A 571 21.17 -11.95 -14.37
C LYS A 571 21.33 -11.65 -12.88
N GLU A 572 21.98 -10.54 -12.57
CA GLU A 572 22.16 -10.09 -11.19
C GLU A 572 21.11 -9.02 -10.82
N TYR A 573 20.57 -9.16 -9.61
CA TYR A 573 19.62 -8.24 -9.01
C TYR A 573 20.17 -7.74 -7.67
N THR A 574 20.04 -6.46 -7.39
CA THR A 574 20.49 -5.87 -6.14
C THR A 574 19.29 -5.47 -5.29
N PHE A 575 19.27 -5.95 -4.05
CA PHE A 575 18.21 -5.65 -3.07
C PHE A 575 18.80 -4.99 -1.85
N THR A 576 18.07 -4.06 -1.25
CA THR A 576 18.49 -3.33 -0.07
C THR A 576 17.41 -3.38 1.00
N LYS A 577 17.81 -3.59 2.27
CA LYS A 577 16.93 -3.57 3.44
C LYS A 577 17.67 -2.91 4.60
N ASP A 578 16.93 -2.11 5.39
CA ASP A 578 17.50 -1.40 6.54
C ASP A 578 16.98 -1.99 7.86
N VAL A 579 17.89 -2.12 8.86
CA VAL A 579 17.55 -2.48 10.24
C VAL A 579 17.99 -1.34 11.15
N THR A 580 17.08 -0.78 11.93
CA THR A 580 17.42 0.25 12.92
C THR A 580 17.66 -0.39 14.27
N LEU A 581 18.79 -0.03 14.89
CA LEU A 581 19.21 -0.45 16.21
C LEU A 581 19.21 0.76 17.15
N ASP A 582 18.47 0.70 18.24
CA ASP A 582 18.60 1.66 19.35
C ASP A 582 19.55 1.07 20.40
N VAL A 583 20.84 1.37 20.24
CA VAL A 583 21.89 0.77 21.08
C VAL A 583 22.03 1.55 22.38
N LEU A 584 21.75 0.89 23.49
CA LEU A 584 21.87 1.43 24.84
C LEU A 584 23.32 1.37 25.36
N ASP A 585 23.66 2.29 26.26
CA ASP A 585 24.96 2.28 26.96
C ASP A 585 24.92 1.27 28.12
N ALA A 586 25.63 0.17 27.98
CA ALA A 586 25.72 -0.87 29.01
C ALA A 586 26.10 -0.31 30.40
N SER A 587 26.89 0.76 30.45
CA SER A 587 27.31 1.39 31.72
C SER A 587 26.21 2.22 32.41
N LYS A 588 25.14 2.53 31.69
CA LYS A 588 24.00 3.34 32.16
C LYS A 588 22.76 2.51 32.44
N LEU A 589 22.82 1.20 32.26
CA LEU A 589 21.71 0.33 32.65
C LEU A 589 21.53 0.38 34.16
N VAL A 590 20.46 0.98 34.60
CA VAL A 590 20.13 1.10 36.03
C VAL A 590 19.43 -0.18 36.47
N TYR A 591 20.08 -0.93 37.36
CA TYR A 591 19.40 -1.99 38.09
C TYR A 591 18.46 -1.31 39.12
N ILE A 592 17.16 -1.44 38.94
CA ILE A 592 16.23 -1.00 39.96
C ILE A 592 16.27 -2.05 41.08
N GLY A 593 17.04 -1.78 42.14
CA GLY A 593 16.97 -2.51 43.39
C GLY A 593 15.70 -2.06 44.14
N ILE A 594 14.81 -3.00 44.42
CA ILE A 594 13.71 -2.76 45.37
C ILE A 594 14.28 -3.15 46.73
N ASP A 595 14.53 -2.16 47.59
CA ASP A 595 14.83 -2.40 49.01
C ASP A 595 13.53 -2.89 49.66
N ALA A 596 13.56 -4.09 50.27
CA ALA A 596 12.48 -4.66 51.06
C ALA A 596 12.63 -4.29 52.54
#